data_6e85551d042dd8f141dfbdde03b9cfa9
#
_entry.id   6e85551d042dd8f141dfbdde03b9cfa9
#
_cell.length_a   1.000
_cell.length_b   1.000
_cell.length_c   1.000
_cell.angle_alpha   90.00
_cell.angle_beta   90.00
_cell.angle_gamma   90.00
#
_symmetry.space_group_name_H-M   'P 1'
#
loop_
_entity.id
_entity.type
_entity.pdbx_description
1 polymer ?
#
loop_
_entity_poly.entity_id
_entity_poly.type
_entity_poly.pdbx_seq_one_letter_code
_entity_poly.pdbx_strand_id
1 'polypeptide(L)'
;MKKIFLVLILTFVYVENAFAEDLLKALKQAFHNNAELNAERENLNVSEQDLKITKSEYLPSASITSSKSQEDTNKLTNQSGGDATISDVNPLTTSIKIEQTLIDFGRSADYKKKKIGIDLARQKLLKKEQDIIFKAIEAYSGLVLAIEKEEINKQNVDLKISQLQTDKIRLERGQIKVSDFSQTESSLAGAEAQYIQAQNEVVSSRLNYENVIGTLINENSLQKSIKSFVKIPISLENAIELSKQNNHDVKIAQLELEQAKKDIIIAKSDLAPSASLSLERSYSEDLSSTYDEREKDILKATVSWPFFSGGKKFATIDKNESIKARQRLLLDSAVRNNLTAVTSAWAN
;
A
#
# COMPACT_ATOMS: atom_id res chain seq x y z
N MET A 1 -26.82 -44.11 -51.93
CA MET A 1 -25.69 -43.11 -52.03
C MET A 1 -25.36 -42.63 -50.65
N LYS A 2 -24.33 -43.23 -50.04
CA LYS A 2 -23.85 -42.93 -48.68
C LYS A 2 -22.76 -41.85 -48.79
N LYS A 3 -23.04 -40.66 -48.26
CA LYS A 3 -22.03 -39.61 -48.14
C LYS A 3 -21.24 -39.87 -46.88
N ILE A 4 -19.98 -40.22 -47.04
CA ILE A 4 -18.98 -40.34 -45.97
C ILE A 4 -18.53 -38.92 -45.64
N PHE A 5 -18.83 -38.46 -44.42
CA PHE A 5 -18.36 -37.19 -43.87
C PHE A 5 -16.98 -37.42 -43.20
N LEU A 6 -15.93 -37.03 -43.90
CA LEU A 6 -14.56 -37.09 -43.40
C LEU A 6 -14.36 -35.89 -42.43
N VAL A 7 -14.42 -36.14 -41.14
CA VAL A 7 -14.08 -35.17 -40.11
C VAL A 7 -12.54 -35.09 -39.99
N LEU A 8 -12.00 -34.06 -40.57
CA LEU A 8 -10.60 -33.71 -40.44
C LEU A 8 -10.41 -33.04 -39.06
N ILE A 9 -9.99 -33.80 -38.05
CA ILE A 9 -9.59 -33.27 -36.74
C ILE A 9 -8.27 -32.52 -36.94
N LEU A 10 -8.35 -31.22 -37.10
CA LEU A 10 -7.19 -30.32 -37.03
C LEU A 10 -6.76 -30.25 -35.58
N THR A 11 -5.86 -31.10 -35.16
CA THR A 11 -5.09 -30.94 -33.91
C THR A 11 -4.23 -29.70 -34.05
N PHE A 12 -4.74 -28.58 -33.53
CA PHE A 12 -3.94 -27.40 -33.27
C PHE A 12 -2.92 -27.78 -32.16
N VAL A 13 -1.75 -28.24 -32.59
CA VAL A 13 -0.57 -28.29 -31.71
C VAL A 13 -0.28 -26.84 -31.37
N TYR A 14 -0.72 -26.41 -30.18
CA TYR A 14 -0.16 -25.23 -29.55
C TYR A 14 1.33 -25.52 -29.34
N VAL A 15 2.15 -25.13 -30.28
CA VAL A 15 3.57 -24.92 -30.03
C VAL A 15 3.59 -23.75 -29.05
N GLU A 16 3.65 -24.03 -27.75
CA GLU A 16 4.12 -23.06 -26.79
C GLU A 16 5.52 -22.66 -27.29
N ASN A 17 5.54 -21.52 -28.01
CA ASN A 17 6.80 -20.83 -28.24
C ASN A 17 7.36 -20.60 -26.82
N ALA A 18 8.38 -21.36 -26.47
CA ALA A 18 9.23 -21.06 -25.33
C ALA A 18 9.94 -19.74 -25.66
N PHE A 19 9.18 -18.63 -25.53
CA PHE A 19 9.74 -17.30 -25.63
C PHE A 19 10.77 -17.18 -24.51
N ALA A 20 12.00 -16.89 -24.89
CA ALA A 20 13.03 -16.52 -23.96
C ALA A 20 12.45 -15.48 -22.97
N GLU A 21 12.64 -15.70 -21.68
CA GLU A 21 12.18 -14.78 -20.63
C GLU A 21 13.03 -13.51 -20.76
N ASP A 22 12.48 -12.53 -21.45
CA ASP A 22 13.09 -11.21 -21.61
C ASP A 22 12.79 -10.37 -20.36
N LEU A 23 13.74 -9.51 -19.98
CA LEU A 23 13.56 -8.56 -18.88
C LEU A 23 12.23 -7.82 -18.98
N LEU A 24 11.79 -7.45 -20.19
CA LEU A 24 10.52 -6.76 -20.39
C LEU A 24 9.32 -7.63 -19.97
N LYS A 25 9.38 -8.94 -20.21
CA LYS A 25 8.34 -9.87 -19.79
C LYS A 25 8.31 -9.97 -18.26
N ALA A 26 9.48 -10.14 -17.62
CA ALA A 26 9.61 -10.16 -16.17
C ALA A 26 9.08 -8.86 -15.51
N LEU A 27 9.40 -7.69 -16.08
CA LEU A 27 8.87 -6.41 -15.60
C LEU A 27 7.35 -6.32 -15.72
N LYS A 28 6.76 -6.79 -16.82
CA LYS A 28 5.29 -6.84 -16.98
C LYS A 28 4.65 -7.78 -15.96
N GLN A 29 5.25 -8.93 -15.70
CA GLN A 29 4.77 -9.88 -14.70
C GLN A 29 4.85 -9.28 -13.29
N ALA A 30 5.97 -8.67 -12.91
CA ALA A 30 6.11 -7.97 -11.63
C ALA A 30 5.04 -6.87 -11.47
N PHE A 31 4.81 -6.07 -12.52
CA PHE A 31 3.80 -5.01 -12.50
C PHE A 31 2.37 -5.52 -12.29
N HIS A 32 2.03 -6.72 -12.78
CA HIS A 32 0.70 -7.29 -12.62
C HIS A 32 0.55 -8.15 -11.36
N ASN A 33 1.58 -8.94 -11.02
CA ASN A 33 1.48 -9.99 -10.02
C ASN A 33 2.04 -9.60 -8.65
N ASN A 34 2.86 -8.55 -8.55
CA ASN A 34 3.48 -8.17 -7.29
C ASN A 34 2.42 -7.75 -6.25
N ALA A 35 2.38 -8.46 -5.11
CA ALA A 35 1.37 -8.24 -4.06
C ALA A 35 1.48 -6.86 -3.41
N GLU A 36 2.70 -6.33 -3.21
CA GLU A 36 2.92 -5.01 -2.60
C GLU A 36 2.40 -3.89 -3.51
N LEU A 37 2.59 -4.03 -4.84
CA LEU A 37 2.07 -3.06 -5.80
C LEU A 37 0.55 -3.10 -5.89
N ASN A 38 -0.03 -4.31 -5.86
CA ASN A 38 -1.49 -4.47 -5.87
C ASN A 38 -2.12 -3.90 -4.59
N ALA A 39 -1.48 -4.08 -3.43
CA ALA A 39 -1.92 -3.46 -2.18
C ALA A 39 -1.92 -1.92 -2.27
N GLU A 40 -0.92 -1.32 -2.92
CA GLU A 40 -0.87 0.14 -3.08
C GLU A 40 -1.93 0.66 -4.09
N ARG A 41 -2.31 -0.14 -5.09
CA ARG A 41 -3.47 0.15 -5.96
C ARG A 41 -4.77 0.20 -5.16
N GLU A 42 -4.96 -0.74 -4.23
CA GLU A 42 -6.12 -0.73 -3.33
C GLU A 42 -6.08 0.46 -2.35
N ASN A 43 -4.92 0.93 -1.90
CA ASN A 43 -4.79 2.14 -1.10
C ASN A 43 -5.29 3.40 -1.86
N LEU A 44 -5.07 3.46 -3.18
CA LEU A 44 -5.66 4.51 -4.01
C LEU A 44 -7.20 4.39 -4.04
N ASN A 45 -7.75 3.18 -4.21
CA ASN A 45 -9.19 2.92 -4.16
C ASN A 45 -9.77 3.33 -2.79
N VAL A 46 -9.11 3.01 -1.68
CA VAL A 46 -9.51 3.45 -0.33
C VAL A 46 -9.61 4.97 -0.27
N SER A 47 -8.60 5.69 -0.77
CA SER A 47 -8.60 7.16 -0.77
C SER A 47 -9.74 7.77 -1.60
N GLU A 48 -10.12 7.11 -2.70
CA GLU A 48 -11.28 7.51 -3.52
C GLU A 48 -12.60 7.28 -2.79
N GLN A 49 -12.74 6.15 -2.07
CA GLN A 49 -13.93 5.90 -1.24
C GLN A 49 -14.01 6.89 -0.06
N ASP A 50 -12.89 7.21 0.57
CA ASP A 50 -12.82 8.24 1.62
C ASP A 50 -13.39 9.59 1.14
N LEU A 51 -13.07 9.99 -0.09
CA LEU A 51 -13.66 11.20 -0.67
C LEU A 51 -15.17 11.08 -0.89
N LYS A 52 -15.66 9.89 -1.28
CA LYS A 52 -17.10 9.62 -1.41
C LYS A 52 -17.81 9.68 -0.06
N ILE A 53 -17.19 9.12 0.99
CA ILE A 53 -17.69 9.21 2.37
C ILE A 53 -17.82 10.67 2.79
N THR A 54 -16.78 11.47 2.62
CA THR A 54 -16.83 12.91 2.94
C THR A 54 -17.88 13.67 2.11
N LYS A 55 -18.11 13.27 0.85
CA LYS A 55 -19.22 13.82 0.05
C LYS A 55 -20.59 13.45 0.61
N SER A 56 -20.76 12.24 1.15
CA SER A 56 -22.03 11.81 1.72
C SER A 56 -22.43 12.61 2.96
N GLU A 57 -21.48 13.22 3.67
CA GLU A 57 -21.75 14.12 4.79
C GLU A 57 -22.52 15.39 4.39
N TYR A 58 -22.54 15.72 3.10
CA TYR A 58 -23.39 16.82 2.57
C TYR A 58 -24.83 16.39 2.31
N LEU A 59 -25.15 15.11 2.45
CA LEU A 59 -26.48 14.55 2.24
C LEU A 59 -27.16 14.27 3.60
N PRO A 60 -28.49 14.22 3.65
CA PRO A 60 -29.20 13.81 4.85
C PRO A 60 -28.91 12.34 5.19
N SER A 61 -28.82 12.05 6.48
CA SER A 61 -28.83 10.69 7.01
C SER A 61 -30.22 10.31 7.47
N ALA A 62 -30.61 9.04 7.28
CA ALA A 62 -31.86 8.51 7.78
C ALA A 62 -31.57 7.28 8.66
N SER A 63 -32.21 7.19 9.79
CA SER A 63 -32.08 6.07 10.74
C SER A 63 -33.45 5.63 11.23
N ILE A 64 -33.61 4.33 11.49
CA ILE A 64 -34.74 3.72 12.16
C ILE A 64 -34.18 3.15 13.44
N THR A 65 -34.81 3.49 14.57
CA THR A 65 -34.43 2.97 15.86
C THR A 65 -35.68 2.39 16.52
N SER A 66 -35.60 1.16 17.03
CA SER A 66 -36.66 0.54 17.86
C SER A 66 -36.04 0.11 19.17
N SER A 67 -36.65 0.51 20.28
CA SER A 67 -36.19 0.18 21.61
C SER A 67 -37.36 -0.30 22.45
N LYS A 68 -37.14 -1.37 23.23
CA LYS A 68 -38.07 -1.85 24.25
C LYS A 68 -37.37 -1.82 25.60
N SER A 69 -37.99 -1.17 26.58
CA SER A 69 -37.50 -1.17 27.95
C SER A 69 -38.56 -1.74 28.88
N GLN A 70 -38.16 -2.14 30.07
CA GLN A 70 -39.03 -2.43 31.20
C GLN A 70 -38.69 -1.42 32.27
N GLU A 71 -39.69 -0.63 32.66
CA GLU A 71 -39.52 0.45 33.62
C GLU A 71 -40.46 0.19 34.82
N ASP A 72 -39.89 0.01 35.98
CA ASP A 72 -40.60 -0.14 37.28
C ASP A 72 -40.34 1.13 38.08
N THR A 73 -41.42 1.95 38.28
CA THR A 73 -41.32 3.21 39.02
C THR A 73 -42.10 3.12 40.30
N ASN A 74 -41.40 3.02 41.42
CA ASN A 74 -41.98 2.82 42.75
C ASN A 74 -42.51 4.10 43.42
N LYS A 75 -42.23 5.28 42.85
CA LYS A 75 -42.70 6.56 43.41
C LYS A 75 -42.99 7.59 42.34
N LEU A 76 -44.26 7.91 42.13
CA LEU A 76 -44.72 9.01 41.29
C LEU A 76 -45.44 10.05 42.18
N THR A 77 -44.98 11.32 42.11
CA THR A 77 -45.69 12.46 42.67
C THR A 77 -46.20 13.35 41.56
N ASN A 78 -47.48 13.68 41.50
CA ASN A 78 -47.98 14.63 40.53
C ASN A 78 -47.86 16.08 41.06
N GLN A 79 -47.93 17.07 40.15
CA GLN A 79 -47.81 18.49 40.50
C GLN A 79 -48.93 19.00 41.42
N SER A 80 -50.07 18.30 41.53
CA SER A 80 -51.21 18.65 42.38
C SER A 80 -51.14 18.02 43.76
N GLY A 81 -50.04 17.32 44.12
CA GLY A 81 -49.89 16.76 45.50
C GLY A 81 -50.73 15.52 45.79
N GLY A 82 -51.15 14.81 44.71
CA GLY A 82 -51.89 13.54 44.91
C GLY A 82 -50.95 12.38 45.33
N ASP A 83 -51.56 11.26 45.67
CA ASP A 83 -50.86 10.07 46.13
C ASP A 83 -49.90 9.55 45.17
N ALA A 84 -48.78 8.96 45.64
CA ALA A 84 -47.81 8.28 44.85
C ALA A 84 -48.43 7.07 44.13
N THR A 85 -48.28 6.97 42.80
CA THR A 85 -48.70 5.81 42.02
C THR A 85 -47.51 4.98 41.64
N ILE A 86 -47.66 3.65 41.66
CA ILE A 86 -46.69 2.72 41.10
C ILE A 86 -47.00 2.63 39.61
N SER A 87 -45.97 2.74 38.77
CA SER A 87 -46.07 2.56 37.32
C SER A 87 -45.14 1.43 36.92
N ASP A 88 -45.71 0.38 36.35
CA ASP A 88 -44.98 -0.71 35.69
C ASP A 88 -45.36 -0.65 34.20
N VAL A 89 -44.42 -0.22 33.37
CA VAL A 89 -44.61 -0.03 31.93
C VAL A 89 -43.48 -0.68 31.15
N ASN A 90 -43.81 -1.18 29.98
CA ASN A 90 -42.82 -1.83 29.07
C ASN A 90 -42.78 -1.10 27.73
N PRO A 91 -42.33 0.16 27.68
CA PRO A 91 -42.43 0.98 26.51
C PRO A 91 -41.66 0.39 25.31
N LEU A 92 -42.38 0.25 24.20
CA LEU A 92 -41.80 -0.02 22.91
C LEU A 92 -41.86 1.27 22.08
N THR A 93 -40.69 1.85 21.78
CA THR A 93 -40.60 3.05 20.96
C THR A 93 -39.90 2.74 19.64
N THR A 94 -40.59 3.04 18.55
CA THR A 94 -39.99 2.97 17.21
C THR A 94 -39.96 4.38 16.61
N SER A 95 -38.81 4.83 16.15
CA SER A 95 -38.65 6.15 15.54
C SER A 95 -37.92 6.09 14.20
N ILE A 96 -38.31 6.95 13.27
CA ILE A 96 -37.61 7.25 12.02
C ILE A 96 -37.09 8.67 12.15
N LYS A 97 -35.77 8.84 12.03
CA LYS A 97 -35.11 10.16 12.10
C LYS A 97 -34.36 10.43 10.81
N ILE A 98 -34.61 11.59 10.23
CA ILE A 98 -33.82 12.16 9.13
C ILE A 98 -33.06 13.36 9.70
N GLU A 99 -31.75 13.40 9.49
CA GLU A 99 -30.90 14.48 9.99
C GLU A 99 -29.99 15.03 8.89
N GLN A 100 -29.92 16.37 8.80
CA GLN A 100 -29.06 17.07 7.86
C GLN A 100 -28.26 18.14 8.60
N THR A 101 -26.95 18.07 8.50
CA THR A 101 -26.07 19.16 8.94
C THR A 101 -26.11 20.28 7.88
N LEU A 102 -26.55 21.46 8.26
CA LEU A 102 -26.68 22.62 7.39
C LEU A 102 -25.41 23.48 7.37
N ILE A 103 -24.82 23.69 8.55
CA ILE A 103 -23.64 24.54 8.73
C ILE A 103 -22.58 23.74 9.48
N ASP A 104 -21.44 23.57 8.81
CA ASP A 104 -20.19 23.05 9.36
C ASP A 104 -19.04 23.69 8.60
N PHE A 105 -18.29 24.57 9.26
CA PHE A 105 -17.21 25.35 8.66
C PHE A 105 -15.99 24.51 8.31
N GLY A 106 -15.82 23.32 8.93
CA GLY A 106 -14.71 22.38 8.69
C GLY A 106 -14.90 21.52 7.45
N ARG A 107 -16.13 21.21 7.09
CA ARG A 107 -16.51 20.25 6.05
C ARG A 107 -15.85 20.53 4.69
N SER A 108 -15.82 21.81 4.26
CA SER A 108 -15.18 22.18 3.00
C SER A 108 -13.65 21.98 3.02
N ALA A 109 -13.01 22.18 4.17
CA ALA A 109 -11.58 21.94 4.34
C ALA A 109 -11.28 20.45 4.36
N ASP A 110 -12.13 19.65 5.03
CA ASP A 110 -12.00 18.18 5.05
C ASP A 110 -12.18 17.59 3.65
N TYR A 111 -13.20 18.00 2.90
CA TYR A 111 -13.36 17.61 1.50
C TYR A 111 -12.11 17.90 0.65
N LYS A 112 -11.52 19.09 0.80
CA LYS A 112 -10.29 19.46 0.08
C LYS A 112 -9.11 18.62 0.54
N LYS A 113 -9.00 18.32 1.84
CA LYS A 113 -7.98 17.42 2.39
C LYS A 113 -8.08 16.01 1.80
N LYS A 114 -9.30 15.45 1.72
CA LYS A 114 -9.53 14.11 1.12
C LYS A 114 -9.20 14.10 -0.36
N LYS A 115 -9.49 15.19 -1.10
CA LYS A 115 -9.07 15.33 -2.50
C LYS A 115 -7.55 15.32 -2.65
N ILE A 116 -6.82 16.06 -1.80
CA ILE A 116 -5.35 16.00 -1.73
C ILE A 116 -4.88 14.59 -1.37
N GLY A 117 -5.63 13.86 -0.52
CA GLY A 117 -5.37 12.47 -0.16
C GLY A 117 -5.31 11.51 -1.35
N ILE A 118 -6.20 11.69 -2.34
CA ILE A 118 -6.17 10.91 -3.60
C ILE A 118 -4.87 11.20 -4.39
N ASP A 119 -4.50 12.48 -4.51
CA ASP A 119 -3.27 12.85 -5.21
C ASP A 119 -2.03 12.31 -4.48
N LEU A 120 -2.05 12.30 -3.14
CA LEU A 120 -1.01 11.70 -2.30
C LEU A 120 -0.91 10.19 -2.52
N ALA A 121 -2.04 9.46 -2.49
CA ALA A 121 -2.09 8.03 -2.74
C ALA A 121 -1.58 7.69 -4.16
N ARG A 122 -1.94 8.51 -5.15
CA ARG A 122 -1.43 8.37 -6.52
C ARG A 122 0.08 8.55 -6.61
N GLN A 123 0.67 9.53 -5.91
CA GLN A 123 2.13 9.70 -5.88
C GLN A 123 2.83 8.54 -5.16
N LYS A 124 2.24 8.00 -4.10
CA LYS A 124 2.74 6.80 -3.41
C LYS A 124 2.71 5.57 -4.31
N LEU A 125 1.62 5.38 -5.05
CA LEU A 125 1.51 4.32 -6.05
C LEU A 125 2.59 4.44 -7.13
N LEU A 126 2.78 5.62 -7.72
CA LEU A 126 3.83 5.84 -8.73
C LEU A 126 5.24 5.59 -8.18
N LYS A 127 5.51 6.00 -6.93
CA LYS A 127 6.75 5.66 -6.25
C LYS A 127 6.91 4.15 -6.10
N LYS A 128 5.85 3.46 -5.65
CA LYS A 128 5.87 2.00 -5.48
C LYS A 128 6.10 1.27 -6.80
N GLU A 129 5.49 1.76 -7.89
CA GLU A 129 5.74 1.23 -9.24
C GLU A 129 7.22 1.33 -9.62
N GLN A 130 7.86 2.48 -9.38
CA GLN A 130 9.30 2.65 -9.62
C GLN A 130 10.15 1.70 -8.77
N ASP A 131 9.84 1.58 -7.48
CA ASP A 131 10.56 0.72 -6.56
C ASP A 131 10.46 -0.77 -6.97
N ILE A 132 9.27 -1.22 -7.41
CA ILE A 132 9.08 -2.60 -7.87
C ILE A 132 9.77 -2.85 -9.20
N ILE A 133 9.73 -1.90 -10.13
CA ILE A 133 10.48 -1.99 -11.40
C ILE A 133 11.98 -2.13 -11.12
N PHE A 134 12.52 -1.32 -10.21
CA PHE A 134 13.94 -1.39 -9.84
C PHE A 134 14.29 -2.73 -9.19
N LYS A 135 13.52 -3.18 -8.20
CA LYS A 135 13.69 -4.49 -7.56
C LYS A 135 13.59 -5.65 -8.57
N ALA A 136 12.70 -5.55 -9.55
CA ALA A 136 12.55 -6.59 -10.57
C ALA A 136 13.77 -6.64 -11.51
N ILE A 137 14.37 -5.48 -11.86
CA ILE A 137 15.62 -5.42 -12.63
C ILE A 137 16.77 -6.04 -11.82
N GLU A 138 16.88 -5.70 -10.53
CA GLU A 138 17.90 -6.28 -9.64
C GLU A 138 17.74 -7.79 -9.49
N ALA A 139 16.52 -8.27 -9.27
CA ALA A 139 16.24 -9.70 -9.11
C ALA A 139 16.55 -10.48 -10.40
N TYR A 140 16.13 -9.96 -11.57
CA TYR A 140 16.43 -10.56 -12.86
C TYR A 140 17.94 -10.62 -13.13
N SER A 141 18.61 -9.47 -12.99
CA SER A 141 20.06 -9.37 -13.25
C SER A 141 20.88 -10.21 -12.26
N GLY A 142 20.45 -10.22 -10.99
CA GLY A 142 21.07 -11.03 -9.94
C GLY A 142 20.98 -12.53 -10.24
N LEU A 143 19.83 -13.01 -10.71
CA LEU A 143 19.66 -14.41 -11.09
C LEU A 143 20.51 -14.79 -12.30
N VAL A 144 20.54 -13.97 -13.35
CA VAL A 144 21.39 -14.18 -14.53
C VAL A 144 22.86 -14.26 -14.11
N LEU A 145 23.31 -13.35 -13.25
CA LEU A 145 24.69 -13.33 -12.75
C LEU A 145 25.00 -14.57 -11.90
N ALA A 146 24.09 -15.02 -11.05
CA ALA A 146 24.27 -16.21 -10.20
C ALA A 146 24.42 -17.48 -11.07
N ILE A 147 23.60 -17.65 -12.11
CA ILE A 147 23.70 -18.77 -13.06
C ILE A 147 25.02 -18.74 -13.81
N GLU A 148 25.48 -17.58 -14.26
CA GLU A 148 26.77 -17.47 -14.93
C GLU A 148 27.94 -17.81 -14.01
N LYS A 149 27.89 -17.36 -12.76
CA LYS A 149 28.90 -17.70 -11.76
C LYS A 149 28.93 -19.22 -11.47
N GLU A 150 27.76 -19.86 -11.37
CA GLU A 150 27.68 -21.30 -11.18
C GLU A 150 28.37 -22.05 -12.33
N GLU A 151 28.06 -21.67 -13.58
CA GLU A 151 28.66 -22.30 -14.76
C GLU A 151 30.19 -22.12 -14.80
N ILE A 152 30.68 -20.91 -14.48
CA ILE A 152 32.13 -20.63 -14.41
C ILE A 152 32.80 -21.47 -13.31
N ASN A 153 32.20 -21.57 -12.12
CA ASN A 153 32.75 -22.37 -11.04
C ASN A 153 32.73 -23.87 -11.36
N LYS A 154 31.71 -24.37 -12.06
CA LYS A 154 31.65 -25.74 -12.55
C LYS A 154 32.79 -26.03 -13.52
N GLN A 155 33.01 -25.16 -14.50
CA GLN A 155 34.13 -25.28 -15.45
C GLN A 155 35.50 -25.24 -14.73
N ASN A 156 35.63 -24.44 -13.66
CA ASN A 156 36.84 -24.42 -12.84
C ASN A 156 37.07 -25.76 -12.10
N VAL A 157 36.02 -26.36 -11.56
CA VAL A 157 36.11 -27.72 -10.95
C VAL A 157 36.58 -28.73 -12.01
N ASP A 158 35.99 -28.76 -13.20
CA ASP A 158 36.37 -29.67 -14.29
C ASP A 158 37.83 -29.49 -14.70
N LEU A 159 38.32 -28.22 -14.76
CA LEU A 159 39.72 -27.92 -15.00
C LEU A 159 40.63 -28.46 -13.89
N LYS A 160 40.24 -28.29 -12.60
CA LYS A 160 41.03 -28.80 -11.45
C LYS A 160 41.07 -30.32 -11.39
N ILE A 161 39.99 -31.02 -11.75
CA ILE A 161 39.96 -32.48 -11.89
C ILE A 161 40.95 -32.92 -12.94
N SER A 162 40.98 -32.27 -14.13
CA SER A 162 41.91 -32.61 -15.20
C SER A 162 43.38 -32.36 -14.81
N GLN A 163 43.63 -31.28 -14.04
CA GLN A 163 44.96 -30.98 -13.49
C GLN A 163 45.38 -32.04 -12.47
N LEU A 164 44.48 -32.45 -11.54
CA LEU A 164 44.77 -33.47 -10.56
C LEU A 164 45.14 -34.81 -11.23
N GLN A 165 44.42 -35.21 -12.29
CA GLN A 165 44.72 -36.46 -13.03
C GLN A 165 46.11 -36.37 -13.70
N THR A 166 46.46 -35.21 -14.28
CA THR A 166 47.77 -35.00 -14.86
C THR A 166 48.89 -35.07 -13.82
N ASP A 167 48.70 -34.37 -12.68
CA ASP A 167 49.69 -34.31 -11.61
C ASP A 167 49.85 -35.65 -10.91
N LYS A 168 48.84 -36.50 -10.84
CA LYS A 168 48.91 -37.86 -10.36
C LYS A 168 49.87 -38.71 -11.21
N ILE A 169 49.74 -38.65 -12.54
CA ILE A 169 50.65 -39.36 -13.48
C ILE A 169 52.06 -38.82 -13.34
N ARG A 170 52.28 -37.53 -13.18
CA ARG A 170 53.59 -36.92 -12.99
C ARG A 170 54.24 -37.30 -11.68
N LEU A 171 53.46 -37.43 -10.59
CA LEU A 171 53.93 -37.94 -9.29
C LEU A 171 54.37 -39.39 -9.41
N GLU A 172 53.58 -40.27 -10.04
CA GLU A 172 53.91 -41.68 -10.27
C GLU A 172 55.22 -41.86 -11.07
N ARG A 173 55.52 -40.88 -11.97
CA ARG A 173 56.77 -40.84 -12.74
C ARG A 173 57.92 -40.14 -12.01
N GLY A 174 57.72 -39.71 -10.77
CA GLY A 174 58.73 -38.98 -10.01
C GLY A 174 59.05 -37.58 -10.51
N GLN A 175 58.20 -36.98 -11.32
CA GLN A 175 58.42 -35.64 -11.93
C GLN A 175 58.03 -34.47 -11.06
N ILE A 176 57.16 -34.71 -10.04
CA ILE A 176 56.75 -33.75 -9.03
C ILE A 176 56.85 -34.36 -7.63
N LYS A 177 56.85 -33.51 -6.60
CA LYS A 177 56.87 -33.90 -5.21
C LYS A 177 55.45 -34.21 -4.67
N VAL A 178 55.34 -34.98 -3.60
CA VAL A 178 54.08 -35.24 -2.89
C VAL A 178 53.44 -33.91 -2.40
N SER A 179 54.24 -32.92 -1.97
CA SER A 179 53.76 -31.59 -1.59
C SER A 179 53.04 -30.88 -2.72
N ASP A 180 53.54 -31.00 -3.95
CA ASP A 180 52.96 -30.35 -5.11
C ASP A 180 51.61 -30.99 -5.50
N PHE A 181 51.55 -32.33 -5.40
CA PHE A 181 50.31 -33.07 -5.61
C PHE A 181 49.24 -32.71 -4.51
N SER A 182 49.63 -32.69 -3.23
CA SER A 182 48.73 -32.30 -2.15
C SER A 182 48.21 -30.86 -2.29
N GLN A 183 49.02 -29.94 -2.87
CA GLN A 183 48.59 -28.59 -3.23
C GLN A 183 47.51 -28.58 -4.33
N THR A 184 47.63 -29.51 -5.31
CA THR A 184 46.59 -29.65 -6.34
C THR A 184 45.29 -30.20 -5.79
N GLU A 185 45.38 -31.21 -4.86
CA GLU A 185 44.21 -31.75 -4.15
C GLU A 185 43.50 -30.68 -3.33
N SER A 186 44.25 -29.87 -2.59
CA SER A 186 43.70 -28.75 -1.82
C SER A 186 43.02 -27.69 -2.72
N SER A 187 43.62 -27.42 -3.92
CA SER A 187 43.06 -26.50 -4.89
C SER A 187 41.74 -27.02 -5.50
N LEU A 188 41.61 -28.33 -5.72
CA LEU A 188 40.36 -28.95 -6.17
C LEU A 188 39.29 -28.81 -5.09
N ALA A 189 39.60 -29.20 -3.84
CA ALA A 189 38.63 -29.08 -2.73
C ALA A 189 38.14 -27.61 -2.55
N GLY A 190 39.03 -26.63 -2.73
CA GLY A 190 38.67 -25.22 -2.73
C GLY A 190 37.73 -24.83 -3.88
N ALA A 191 37.97 -25.35 -5.08
CA ALA A 191 37.08 -25.10 -6.25
C ALA A 191 35.70 -25.75 -6.08
N GLU A 192 35.64 -26.98 -5.52
CA GLU A 192 34.38 -27.65 -5.21
C GLU A 192 33.55 -26.88 -4.17
N ALA A 193 34.20 -26.36 -3.12
CA ALA A 193 33.53 -25.50 -2.13
C ALA A 193 32.93 -24.24 -2.75
N GLN A 194 33.66 -23.58 -3.68
CA GLN A 194 33.19 -22.40 -4.40
C GLN A 194 32.01 -22.74 -5.34
N TYR A 195 32.04 -23.92 -5.97
CA TYR A 195 30.92 -24.38 -6.81
C TYR A 195 29.66 -24.62 -5.99
N ILE A 196 29.76 -25.29 -4.83
CA ILE A 196 28.63 -25.49 -3.91
C ILE A 196 28.05 -24.12 -3.44
N GLN A 197 28.93 -23.15 -3.16
CA GLN A 197 28.49 -21.82 -2.79
C GLN A 197 27.75 -21.12 -3.94
N ALA A 198 28.23 -21.25 -5.17
CA ALA A 198 27.57 -20.68 -6.36
C ALA A 198 26.19 -21.34 -6.59
N GLN A 199 26.04 -22.65 -6.39
CA GLN A 199 24.73 -23.33 -6.44
C GLN A 199 23.73 -22.76 -5.42
N ASN A 200 24.18 -22.52 -4.19
CA ASN A 200 23.34 -21.90 -3.17
C ASN A 200 22.96 -20.43 -3.54
N GLU A 201 23.86 -19.69 -4.20
CA GLU A 201 23.59 -18.34 -4.69
C GLU A 201 22.50 -18.36 -5.77
N VAL A 202 22.49 -19.35 -6.68
CA VAL A 202 21.42 -19.54 -7.68
C VAL A 202 20.09 -19.80 -7.01
N VAL A 203 20.02 -20.72 -6.02
CA VAL A 203 18.78 -21.00 -5.29
C VAL A 203 18.23 -19.75 -4.61
N SER A 204 19.09 -19.01 -3.92
CA SER A 204 18.69 -17.77 -3.23
C SER A 204 18.21 -16.69 -4.20
N SER A 205 18.91 -16.53 -5.33
CA SER A 205 18.54 -15.57 -6.38
C SER A 205 17.23 -15.93 -7.07
N ARG A 206 16.95 -17.24 -7.25
CA ARG A 206 15.68 -17.74 -7.77
C ARG A 206 14.53 -17.40 -6.85
N LEU A 207 14.67 -17.68 -5.55
CA LEU A 207 13.64 -17.35 -4.55
C LEU A 207 13.36 -15.83 -4.49
N ASN A 208 14.41 -15.02 -4.60
CA ASN A 208 14.26 -13.58 -4.68
C ASN A 208 13.51 -13.15 -5.96
N TYR A 209 13.84 -13.72 -7.11
CA TYR A 209 13.15 -13.49 -8.37
C TYR A 209 11.65 -13.83 -8.26
N GLU A 210 11.32 -15.02 -7.75
CA GLU A 210 9.93 -15.48 -7.57
C GLU A 210 9.15 -14.58 -6.62
N ASN A 211 9.78 -14.13 -5.54
CA ASN A 211 9.16 -13.22 -4.58
C ASN A 211 8.84 -11.85 -5.18
N VAL A 212 9.74 -11.29 -5.98
CA VAL A 212 9.57 -9.94 -6.55
C VAL A 212 8.65 -9.96 -7.76
N ILE A 213 8.81 -10.95 -8.65
CA ILE A 213 8.11 -11.00 -9.95
C ILE A 213 6.77 -11.75 -9.83
N GLY A 214 6.66 -12.66 -8.84
CA GLY A 214 5.40 -13.37 -8.55
C GLY A 214 5.12 -14.54 -9.47
N THR A 215 6.13 -15.05 -10.20
CA THR A 215 6.02 -16.21 -11.09
C THR A 215 7.23 -17.10 -10.99
N LEU A 216 7.03 -18.42 -11.16
CA LEU A 216 8.11 -19.39 -11.30
C LEU A 216 8.86 -19.14 -12.60
N ILE A 217 10.18 -19.30 -12.57
CA ILE A 217 11.02 -19.07 -13.73
C ILE A 217 11.46 -20.37 -14.38
N ASN A 218 11.56 -20.36 -15.71
CA ASN A 218 12.29 -21.35 -16.47
C ASN A 218 13.69 -20.82 -16.80
N GLU A 219 14.71 -21.28 -16.08
CA GLU A 219 16.09 -20.78 -16.19
C GLU A 219 16.69 -20.91 -17.58
N ASN A 220 16.27 -21.93 -18.33
CA ASN A 220 16.74 -22.15 -19.70
C ASN A 220 16.27 -21.09 -20.69
N SER A 221 15.34 -20.24 -20.29
CA SER A 221 14.76 -19.18 -21.13
C SER A 221 15.30 -17.78 -20.86
N LEU A 222 16.20 -17.61 -19.86
CA LEU A 222 16.76 -16.30 -19.50
C LEU A 222 17.65 -15.72 -20.60
N GLN A 223 17.41 -14.46 -20.95
CA GLN A 223 18.29 -13.72 -21.85
C GLN A 223 19.42 -13.02 -21.08
N LYS A 224 20.66 -13.27 -21.47
CA LYS A 224 21.86 -12.66 -20.85
C LYS A 224 22.05 -11.18 -21.21
N SER A 225 21.45 -10.71 -22.31
CA SER A 225 21.65 -9.34 -22.81
C SER A 225 20.53 -8.43 -22.35
N ILE A 226 20.85 -7.44 -21.52
CA ILE A 226 19.93 -6.38 -21.07
C ILE A 226 20.13 -5.17 -21.98
N LYS A 227 19.11 -4.80 -22.77
CA LYS A 227 19.11 -3.54 -23.53
C LYS A 227 18.66 -2.40 -22.63
N SER A 228 19.43 -1.30 -22.63
CA SER A 228 19.00 -0.09 -21.92
C SER A 228 17.81 0.55 -22.63
N PHE A 229 16.72 0.78 -21.88
CA PHE A 229 15.49 1.42 -22.37
C PHE A 229 15.39 2.90 -21.99
N VAL A 230 16.34 3.40 -21.20
CA VAL A 230 16.27 4.75 -20.60
C VAL A 230 17.33 5.65 -21.21
N LYS A 231 16.92 6.85 -21.60
CA LYS A 231 17.87 7.91 -21.99
C LYS A 231 18.46 8.54 -20.72
N ILE A 232 19.76 8.45 -20.58
CA ILE A 232 20.50 9.07 -19.48
C ILE A 232 20.60 10.58 -19.75
N PRO A 233 20.38 11.46 -18.74
CA PRO A 233 20.60 12.89 -18.87
C PRO A 233 22.03 13.22 -19.36
N ILE A 234 22.18 14.31 -20.10
CA ILE A 234 23.48 14.66 -20.72
C ILE A 234 24.44 15.30 -19.71
N SER A 235 23.91 15.97 -18.67
CA SER A 235 24.71 16.63 -17.63
C SER A 235 24.09 16.44 -16.24
N LEU A 236 24.90 16.64 -15.19
CA LEU A 236 24.43 16.61 -13.80
C LEU A 236 23.35 17.66 -13.55
N GLU A 237 23.50 18.88 -14.08
CA GLU A 237 22.53 19.97 -13.93
C GLU A 237 21.18 19.56 -14.52
N ASN A 238 21.18 18.94 -15.69
CA ASN A 238 19.97 18.44 -16.35
C ASN A 238 19.33 17.30 -15.52
N ALA A 239 20.13 16.39 -14.97
CA ALA A 239 19.65 15.34 -14.09
C ALA A 239 19.00 15.89 -12.82
N ILE A 240 19.61 16.91 -12.18
CA ILE A 240 19.07 17.59 -11.01
C ILE A 240 17.74 18.29 -11.34
N GLU A 241 17.66 18.99 -12.46
CA GLU A 241 16.43 19.69 -12.84
C GLU A 241 15.28 18.72 -13.14
N LEU A 242 15.55 17.64 -13.88
CA LEU A 242 14.56 16.58 -14.13
C LEU A 242 14.09 15.91 -12.83
N SER A 243 15.02 15.69 -11.88
CA SER A 243 14.67 15.06 -10.60
C SER A 243 13.81 15.96 -9.74
N LYS A 244 14.06 17.28 -9.68
CA LYS A 244 13.24 18.23 -8.94
C LYS A 244 11.78 18.21 -9.41
N GLN A 245 11.55 18.06 -10.71
CA GLN A 245 10.20 18.05 -11.29
C GLN A 245 9.50 16.71 -11.12
N ASN A 246 10.23 15.60 -11.12
CA ASN A 246 9.64 14.27 -11.22
C ASN A 246 9.77 13.41 -9.96
N ASN A 247 10.55 13.81 -8.97
CA ASN A 247 10.76 13.01 -7.76
C ASN A 247 9.46 12.85 -6.96
N HIS A 248 9.04 11.61 -6.75
CA HIS A 248 7.80 11.30 -6.05
C HIS A 248 7.90 11.58 -4.55
N ASP A 249 9.07 11.43 -3.89
CA ASP A 249 9.23 11.72 -2.47
C ASP A 249 9.02 13.21 -2.16
N VAL A 250 9.54 14.07 -3.03
CA VAL A 250 9.33 15.53 -2.91
C VAL A 250 7.84 15.87 -3.11
N LYS A 251 7.17 15.29 -4.11
CA LYS A 251 5.74 15.50 -4.34
C LYS A 251 4.87 14.98 -3.19
N ILE A 252 5.21 13.82 -2.62
CA ILE A 252 4.55 13.26 -1.44
C ILE A 252 4.66 14.24 -0.27
N ALA A 253 5.88 14.70 0.06
CA ALA A 253 6.12 15.64 1.16
C ALA A 253 5.38 16.98 0.93
N GLN A 254 5.27 17.48 -0.30
CA GLN A 254 4.47 18.66 -0.64
C GLN A 254 2.99 18.45 -0.35
N LEU A 255 2.42 17.32 -0.77
CA LEU A 255 1.01 16.99 -0.55
C LEU A 255 0.69 16.77 0.93
N GLU A 256 1.60 16.16 1.70
CA GLU A 256 1.47 16.02 3.15
C GLU A 256 1.48 17.39 3.87
N LEU A 257 2.32 18.31 3.42
CA LEU A 257 2.30 19.68 3.94
C LEU A 257 0.98 20.39 3.60
N GLU A 258 0.43 20.19 2.39
CA GLU A 258 -0.87 20.75 2.01
C GLU A 258 -2.02 20.16 2.83
N GLN A 259 -1.99 18.87 3.15
CA GLN A 259 -2.97 18.24 4.07
C GLN A 259 -2.86 18.85 5.48
N ALA A 260 -1.65 19.02 6.02
CA ALA A 260 -1.44 19.63 7.33
C ALA A 260 -1.96 21.07 7.41
N LYS A 261 -1.89 21.85 6.30
CA LYS A 261 -2.54 23.16 6.22
C LYS A 261 -4.06 23.07 6.32
N LYS A 262 -4.69 22.04 5.75
CA LYS A 262 -6.15 21.82 5.87
C LYS A 262 -6.54 21.39 7.28
N ASP A 263 -5.71 20.59 7.96
CA ASP A 263 -5.94 20.19 9.35
C ASP A 263 -6.03 21.38 10.32
N ILE A 264 -5.26 22.44 10.08
CA ILE A 264 -5.36 23.67 10.86
C ILE A 264 -6.71 24.37 10.61
N ILE A 265 -7.18 24.39 9.36
CA ILE A 265 -8.49 25.00 9.03
C ILE A 265 -9.62 24.22 9.69
N ILE A 266 -9.55 22.88 9.67
CA ILE A 266 -10.50 21.98 10.33
C ILE A 266 -10.49 22.25 11.84
N ALA A 267 -9.32 22.26 12.46
CA ALA A 267 -9.21 22.54 13.91
C ALA A 267 -9.72 23.94 14.30
N LYS A 268 -9.52 24.94 13.44
CA LYS A 268 -10.08 26.28 13.67
C LYS A 268 -11.59 26.34 13.50
N SER A 269 -12.15 25.51 12.62
CA SER A 269 -13.61 25.44 12.42
C SER A 269 -14.35 24.90 13.65
N ASP A 270 -13.69 24.11 14.52
CA ASP A 270 -14.24 23.64 15.77
C ASP A 270 -14.55 24.78 16.77
N LEU A 271 -14.00 25.98 16.55
CA LEU A 271 -14.34 27.18 17.33
C LEU A 271 -15.65 27.82 16.89
N ALA A 272 -16.14 27.49 15.72
CA ALA A 272 -17.37 28.04 15.15
C ALA A 272 -18.62 27.25 15.56
N PRO A 273 -19.82 27.83 15.50
CA PRO A 273 -21.06 27.09 15.70
C PRO A 273 -21.36 26.15 14.53
N SER A 274 -22.06 25.05 14.82
CA SER A 274 -22.66 24.17 13.82
C SER A 274 -24.18 24.27 13.86
N ALA A 275 -24.84 24.00 12.74
CA ALA A 275 -26.28 23.94 12.67
C ALA A 275 -26.77 22.67 11.97
N SER A 276 -27.77 22.02 12.52
CA SER A 276 -28.42 20.85 11.94
C SER A 276 -29.94 21.00 11.95
N LEU A 277 -30.58 20.31 11.01
CA LEU A 277 -32.02 20.14 10.93
C LEU A 277 -32.34 18.65 11.06
N SER A 278 -33.29 18.31 11.92
CA SER A 278 -33.79 16.93 12.06
C SER A 278 -35.30 16.87 11.98
N LEU A 279 -35.80 15.87 11.28
CA LEU A 279 -37.18 15.45 11.21
C LEU A 279 -37.27 14.06 11.85
N GLU A 280 -38.09 13.91 12.87
CA GLU A 280 -38.29 12.66 13.58
C GLU A 280 -39.79 12.36 13.70
N ARG A 281 -40.17 11.13 13.33
CA ARG A 281 -41.47 10.55 13.65
C ARG A 281 -41.25 9.37 14.55
N SER A 282 -41.91 9.40 15.73
CA SER A 282 -41.85 8.32 16.71
C SER A 282 -43.25 7.81 17.06
N TYR A 283 -43.32 6.49 17.20
CA TYR A 283 -44.47 5.76 17.72
C TYR A 283 -44.03 5.01 18.96
N SER A 284 -44.81 5.17 20.05
CA SER A 284 -44.53 4.52 21.32
C SER A 284 -45.78 3.84 21.84
N GLU A 285 -45.64 2.61 22.32
CA GLU A 285 -46.67 1.81 22.99
C GLU A 285 -46.27 1.63 24.47
N ASP A 286 -47.26 1.51 25.36
CA ASP A 286 -47.09 1.29 26.80
C ASP A 286 -46.11 2.31 27.44
N LEU A 287 -46.26 3.59 27.05
CA LEU A 287 -45.34 4.66 27.46
C LEU A 287 -45.51 5.09 28.91
N SER A 288 -46.69 5.04 29.41
CA SER A 288 -47.00 5.43 30.80
C SER A 288 -48.33 4.84 31.25
N SER A 289 -48.59 4.84 32.56
CA SER A 289 -49.89 4.45 33.14
C SER A 289 -51.10 5.28 32.66
N THR A 290 -50.84 6.36 31.89
CA THR A 290 -51.88 7.28 31.40
C THR A 290 -52.06 7.19 29.88
N TYR A 291 -51.04 6.74 29.11
CA TYR A 291 -51.09 6.69 27.65
C TYR A 291 -50.64 5.30 27.19
N ASP A 292 -51.50 4.58 26.47
CA ASP A 292 -51.19 3.30 25.86
C ASP A 292 -50.38 3.50 24.58
N GLU A 293 -50.71 4.51 23.76
CA GLU A 293 -50.06 4.80 22.48
C GLU A 293 -49.76 6.29 22.35
N ARG A 294 -48.66 6.61 21.66
CA ARG A 294 -48.27 7.97 21.35
C ARG A 294 -47.57 8.07 19.99
N GLU A 295 -48.14 8.86 19.10
CA GLU A 295 -47.48 9.35 17.89
C GLU A 295 -46.91 10.76 18.14
N LYS A 296 -45.68 11.00 17.61
CA LYS A 296 -45.04 12.29 17.74
C LYS A 296 -44.21 12.62 16.49
N ASP A 297 -44.49 13.76 15.87
CA ASP A 297 -43.71 14.33 14.78
C ASP A 297 -42.96 15.57 15.31
N ILE A 298 -41.64 15.59 15.09
CA ILE A 298 -40.75 16.65 15.55
C ILE A 298 -39.91 17.17 14.38
N LEU A 299 -40.07 18.44 14.07
CA LEU A 299 -39.10 19.18 13.24
C LEU A 299 -38.24 20.04 14.18
N LYS A 300 -36.93 19.80 14.19
CA LYS A 300 -36.02 20.45 15.12
C LYS A 300 -34.83 21.06 14.37
N ALA A 301 -34.65 22.35 14.50
CA ALA A 301 -33.40 23.03 14.11
C ALA A 301 -32.53 23.19 15.37
N THR A 302 -31.29 22.76 15.30
CA THR A 302 -30.34 22.84 16.41
C THR A 302 -29.14 23.62 16.00
N VAL A 303 -28.78 24.66 16.76
CA VAL A 303 -27.49 25.36 16.67
C VAL A 303 -26.69 25.00 17.91
N SER A 304 -25.50 24.46 17.69
CA SER A 304 -24.58 24.08 18.78
C SER A 304 -23.30 24.90 18.68
N TRP A 305 -22.95 25.56 19.77
CA TRP A 305 -21.71 26.33 19.85
C TRP A 305 -20.97 26.00 21.16
N PRO A 306 -20.05 25.05 21.13
CA PRO A 306 -19.24 24.71 22.29
C PRO A 306 -18.15 25.78 22.48
N PHE A 307 -18.51 26.94 23.06
CA PHE A 307 -17.62 28.11 23.18
C PHE A 307 -16.48 27.91 24.19
N PHE A 308 -16.60 26.99 25.14
CA PHE A 308 -15.57 26.65 26.11
C PHE A 308 -15.40 25.13 26.27
N SER A 309 -14.18 24.63 26.17
CA SER A 309 -13.83 23.21 26.25
C SER A 309 -12.53 22.99 27.03
N GLY A 310 -12.30 23.78 28.10
CA GLY A 310 -11.10 23.62 28.94
C GLY A 310 -9.77 23.82 28.22
N GLY A 311 -9.74 24.66 27.15
CA GLY A 311 -8.53 24.92 26.37
C GLY A 311 -8.20 23.88 25.27
N LYS A 312 -8.93 22.72 25.22
CA LYS A 312 -8.67 21.63 24.29
C LYS A 312 -8.57 22.08 22.82
N LYS A 313 -9.49 22.97 22.40
CA LYS A 313 -9.55 23.42 21.00
C LYS A 313 -8.31 24.23 20.61
N PHE A 314 -7.81 25.11 21.47
CA PHE A 314 -6.60 25.89 21.24
C PHE A 314 -5.38 24.96 21.19
N ALA A 315 -5.25 24.03 22.16
CA ALA A 315 -4.18 23.03 22.14
C ALA A 315 -4.21 22.16 20.85
N THR A 316 -5.40 21.86 20.30
CA THR A 316 -5.54 21.14 19.03
C THR A 316 -5.04 21.98 17.84
N ILE A 317 -5.29 23.27 17.84
CA ILE A 317 -4.76 24.19 16.81
C ILE A 317 -3.25 24.26 16.89
N ASP A 318 -2.67 24.45 18.09
CA ASP A 318 -1.23 24.53 18.31
C ASP A 318 -0.53 23.21 17.92
N LYS A 319 -1.16 22.07 18.23
CA LYS A 319 -0.70 20.76 17.76
C LYS A 319 -0.63 20.70 16.23
N ASN A 320 -1.66 21.15 15.52
CA ASN A 320 -1.70 21.11 14.05
C ASN A 320 -0.72 22.12 13.42
N GLU A 321 -0.49 23.28 14.05
CA GLU A 321 0.59 24.20 13.64
C GLU A 321 1.98 23.54 13.79
N SER A 322 2.20 22.80 14.87
CA SER A 322 3.43 22.02 15.07
C SER A 322 3.58 20.89 14.03
N ILE A 323 2.49 20.21 13.68
CA ILE A 323 2.48 19.20 12.61
C ILE A 323 2.84 19.82 11.26
N LYS A 324 2.27 20.98 10.93
CA LYS A 324 2.60 21.72 9.70
C LYS A 324 4.08 22.12 9.67
N ALA A 325 4.62 22.63 10.79
CA ALA A 325 6.04 22.97 10.90
C ALA A 325 6.93 21.73 10.67
N ARG A 326 6.57 20.59 11.27
CA ARG A 326 7.24 19.31 11.03
C ARG A 326 7.21 18.91 9.55
N GLN A 327 6.04 18.97 8.88
CA GLN A 327 5.93 18.62 7.48
C GLN A 327 6.75 19.53 6.56
N ARG A 328 6.88 20.81 6.92
CA ARG A 328 7.77 21.72 6.20
C ARG A 328 9.25 21.28 6.29
N LEU A 329 9.71 20.90 7.49
CA LEU A 329 11.08 20.39 7.66
C LEU A 329 11.30 19.07 6.92
N LEU A 330 10.29 18.20 6.88
CA LEU A 330 10.36 16.95 6.11
C LEU A 330 10.43 17.20 4.60
N LEU A 331 9.70 18.20 4.09
CA LEU A 331 9.81 18.63 2.70
C LEU A 331 11.22 19.14 2.38
N ASP A 332 11.80 20.00 3.24
CA ASP A 332 13.17 20.48 3.09
C ASP A 332 14.19 19.31 3.11
N SER A 333 13.94 18.31 3.94
CA SER A 333 14.73 17.08 3.98
C SER A 333 14.60 16.26 2.69
N ALA A 334 13.38 16.07 2.19
CA ALA A 334 13.15 15.32 0.95
C ALA A 334 13.84 15.97 -0.26
N VAL A 335 13.82 17.30 -0.35
CA VAL A 335 14.53 18.05 -1.40
C VAL A 335 16.04 17.85 -1.31
N ARG A 336 16.63 17.92 -0.10
CA ARG A 336 18.07 17.67 0.09
C ARG A 336 18.46 16.23 -0.22
N ASN A 337 17.67 15.27 0.24
CA ASN A 337 17.91 13.85 -0.02
C ASN A 337 17.86 13.55 -1.52
N ASN A 338 16.89 14.14 -2.24
CA ASN A 338 16.81 14.01 -3.68
C ASN A 338 18.09 14.54 -4.38
N LEU A 339 18.56 15.72 -3.99
CA LEU A 339 19.79 16.29 -4.54
C LEU A 339 21.00 15.37 -4.30
N THR A 340 21.15 14.90 -3.06
CA THR A 340 22.25 13.99 -2.69
C THR A 340 22.16 12.67 -3.46
N ALA A 341 20.97 12.07 -3.56
CA ALA A 341 20.78 10.82 -4.29
C ALA A 341 21.14 10.95 -5.78
N VAL A 342 20.71 12.03 -6.45
CA VAL A 342 21.03 12.28 -7.86
C VAL A 342 22.52 12.51 -8.06
N THR A 343 23.17 13.31 -7.18
CA THR A 343 24.60 13.58 -7.26
C THR A 343 25.42 12.30 -7.04
N SER A 344 25.04 11.48 -6.06
CA SER A 344 25.71 10.20 -5.80
C SER A 344 25.51 9.20 -6.95
N ALA A 345 24.31 9.10 -7.50
CA ALA A 345 24.04 8.24 -8.65
C ALA A 345 24.81 8.68 -9.88
N TRP A 346 24.95 9.98 -10.11
CA TRP A 346 25.76 10.53 -11.21
C TRP A 346 27.25 10.21 -11.05
N ALA A 347 27.79 10.35 -9.84
CA ALA A 347 29.18 10.04 -9.55
C ALA A 347 29.51 8.54 -9.72
N ASN A 348 28.58 7.63 -9.34
CA ASN A 348 28.71 6.17 -9.52
C ASN A 348 28.68 5.77 -11.01
#